data_932fa9bead741126304d255d6ed5967c
#
_entry.id   932fa9bead741126304d255d6ed5967c
#
_cell.length_a   1.000
_cell.length_b   1.000
_cell.length_c   1.000
_cell.angle_alpha   90.00
_cell.angle_beta   90.00
_cell.angle_gamma   90.00
#
_symmetry.space_group_name_H-M   'P 1'
#
loop_
_entity.id
_entity.type
_entity.pdbx_description
1 polymer ?
#
loop_
_entity_poly.entity_id
_entity_poly.type
_entity_poly.pdbx_seq_one_letter_code
_entity_poly.pdbx_strand_id
1 'polypeptide(L)'
;EVEPSSRTYALGSLGAICATVPAGEARTLRFAFCFFKAGQITTGIDTHYYYTRYFNSLESVAERALGNFDAAIERSANANQRLDESGLSDDQRFIIASATRSYVFSTQLLEHAGKPLWIVNEGEFNMMNTLDLVADHSLYEMRHHPWTIRSVLDLYADRYCYEDEVTAPEAPDLKY
;
A
#
# COMPACT_ATOMS: atom_id res chain seq x y z
N GLU A 1 -9.47 13.02 -26.73
CA GLU A 1 -9.20 11.56 -26.65
C GLU A 1 -7.89 11.29 -27.38
N VAL A 2 -6.93 10.70 -26.69
CA VAL A 2 -5.68 10.26 -27.31
C VAL A 2 -5.81 8.77 -27.55
N GLU A 3 -5.82 8.34 -28.82
CA GLU A 3 -5.82 6.92 -29.14
C GLU A 3 -4.55 6.25 -28.59
N PRO A 4 -4.68 5.11 -27.88
CA PRO A 4 -3.51 4.42 -27.37
C PRO A 4 -2.66 3.87 -28.51
N SER A 5 -1.38 4.22 -28.51
CA SER A 5 -0.41 3.69 -29.48
C SER A 5 -0.22 2.19 -29.28
N SER A 6 -0.45 1.40 -30.33
CA SER A 6 -0.28 -0.05 -30.32
C SER A 6 1.17 -0.55 -30.46
N ARG A 7 2.18 0.32 -30.39
CA ARG A 7 3.60 -0.03 -30.60
C ARG A 7 4.33 -0.22 -29.28
N THR A 8 4.80 -1.42 -29.06
CA THR A 8 5.37 -1.97 -27.82
C THR A 8 6.81 -1.54 -27.46
N TYR A 9 7.45 -0.67 -28.23
CA TYR A 9 8.81 -0.21 -27.97
C TYR A 9 8.89 1.26 -27.45
N ALA A 10 7.75 1.90 -27.21
CA ALA A 10 7.73 3.19 -26.59
C ALA A 10 7.87 3.07 -25.08
N LEU A 11 8.63 3.97 -24.45
CA LEU A 11 8.79 4.09 -22.99
C LEU A 11 7.47 4.41 -22.24
N GLY A 12 6.34 4.28 -22.88
CA GLY A 12 4.99 4.52 -22.38
C GLY A 12 4.20 5.49 -23.25
N SER A 13 2.92 5.62 -22.98
CA SER A 13 2.06 6.63 -23.60
C SER A 13 2.27 7.97 -22.88
N LEU A 14 2.43 9.05 -23.63
CA LEU A 14 2.49 10.39 -23.11
C LEU A 14 1.12 11.04 -23.17
N GLY A 15 0.60 11.47 -22.02
CA GLY A 15 -0.59 12.29 -21.92
C GLY A 15 -0.23 13.73 -21.50
N ALA A 16 -0.93 14.72 -22.03
CA ALA A 16 -0.76 16.10 -21.64
C ALA A 16 -2.10 16.74 -21.28
N ILE A 17 -2.11 17.48 -20.17
CA ILE A 17 -3.22 18.35 -19.79
C ILE A 17 -2.78 19.77 -20.10
N CYS A 18 -3.50 20.43 -21.00
CA CYS A 18 -3.18 21.79 -21.41
C CYS A 18 -4.18 22.77 -20.78
N ALA A 19 -3.65 23.87 -20.23
CA ALA A 19 -4.45 24.97 -19.74
C ALA A 19 -3.90 26.30 -20.25
N THR A 20 -4.78 27.19 -20.68
CA THR A 20 -4.40 28.57 -21.06
C THR A 20 -4.49 29.45 -19.82
N VAL A 21 -3.40 30.14 -19.51
CA VAL A 21 -3.35 31.16 -18.46
C VAL A 21 -3.16 32.51 -19.14
N PRO A 22 -4.19 33.39 -19.08
CA PRO A 22 -4.06 34.75 -19.68
C PRO A 22 -2.96 35.57 -18.99
N ALA A 23 -2.44 36.56 -19.69
CA ALA A 23 -1.41 37.42 -19.14
C ALA A 23 -1.92 38.19 -17.90
N GLY A 24 -1.14 38.12 -16.81
CA GLY A 24 -1.49 38.72 -15.51
C GLY A 24 -2.43 37.90 -14.63
N GLU A 25 -2.88 36.72 -15.08
CA GLU A 25 -3.68 35.82 -14.28
C GLU A 25 -2.84 34.65 -13.69
N ALA A 26 -3.34 34.07 -12.59
CA ALA A 26 -2.84 32.82 -12.02
C ALA A 26 -3.95 31.76 -12.02
N ARG A 27 -3.63 30.52 -12.33
CA ARG A 27 -4.57 29.39 -12.22
C ARG A 27 -3.95 28.26 -11.41
N THR A 28 -4.72 27.75 -10.48
CA THR A 28 -4.36 26.53 -9.74
C THR A 28 -5.02 25.32 -10.41
N LEU A 29 -4.20 24.34 -10.77
CA LEU A 29 -4.66 23.07 -11.33
C LEU A 29 -4.51 21.97 -10.29
N ARG A 30 -5.53 21.11 -10.21
CA ARG A 30 -5.53 19.94 -9.34
C ARG A 30 -5.33 18.69 -10.19
N PHE A 31 -4.43 17.82 -9.76
CA PHE A 31 -4.13 16.57 -10.43
C PHE A 31 -4.32 15.41 -9.46
N ALA A 32 -4.92 14.32 -9.94
CA ALA A 32 -4.98 13.06 -9.24
C ALA A 32 -4.42 11.95 -10.16
N PHE A 33 -3.44 11.20 -9.66
CA PHE A 33 -2.99 9.97 -10.28
C PHE A 33 -3.82 8.83 -9.71
N CYS A 34 -4.59 8.18 -10.56
CA CYS A 34 -5.52 7.14 -10.17
C CYS A 34 -5.16 5.82 -10.84
N PHE A 35 -5.32 4.74 -10.07
CA PHE A 35 -5.14 3.38 -10.55
C PHE A 35 -6.40 2.61 -10.22
N PHE A 36 -6.83 1.76 -11.15
CA PHE A 36 -7.94 0.84 -10.94
C PHE A 36 -7.56 -0.53 -11.49
N LYS A 37 -7.62 -1.52 -10.63
CA LYS A 37 -7.39 -2.92 -10.99
C LYS A 37 -8.56 -3.74 -10.46
N ALA A 38 -9.45 -4.13 -11.37
CA ALA A 38 -10.47 -5.12 -11.09
C ALA A 38 -9.92 -6.55 -11.23
N GLY A 39 -10.63 -7.49 -10.64
CA GLY A 39 -10.32 -8.91 -10.74
C GLY A 39 -9.26 -9.37 -9.75
N GLN A 40 -8.82 -10.59 -9.96
CA GLN A 40 -7.96 -11.32 -9.05
C GLN A 40 -6.55 -10.73 -8.98
N ILE A 41 -6.04 -10.65 -7.77
CA ILE A 41 -4.66 -10.32 -7.44
C ILE A 41 -4.08 -11.54 -6.74
N THR A 42 -3.11 -12.19 -7.34
CA THR A 42 -2.45 -13.36 -6.75
C THR A 42 -1.27 -12.94 -5.90
N THR A 43 -1.33 -13.31 -4.63
CA THR A 43 -0.22 -13.24 -3.67
C THR A 43 0.04 -14.63 -3.07
N GLY A 44 -0.12 -15.70 -3.89
CA GLY A 44 -0.20 -17.07 -3.42
C GLY A 44 -1.57 -17.45 -2.81
N ILE A 45 -2.50 -16.51 -2.71
CA ILE A 45 -3.90 -16.67 -2.30
C ILE A 45 -4.79 -15.91 -3.29
N ASP A 46 -6.02 -16.39 -3.48
CA ASP A 46 -7.02 -15.70 -4.30
C ASP A 46 -7.54 -14.48 -3.57
N THR A 47 -7.13 -13.32 -4.05
CA THR A 47 -7.48 -12.02 -3.47
C THR A 47 -7.85 -11.02 -4.55
N HIS A 48 -8.44 -9.93 -4.14
CA HIS A 48 -8.64 -8.73 -4.96
C HIS A 48 -8.47 -7.48 -4.10
N TYR A 49 -8.24 -6.34 -4.72
CA TYR A 49 -8.08 -5.11 -3.96
C TYR A 49 -9.36 -4.74 -3.21
N TYR A 50 -9.26 -4.48 -1.92
CA TYR A 50 -10.40 -4.15 -1.06
C TYR A 50 -11.18 -2.92 -1.52
N TYR A 51 -10.52 -1.94 -2.14
CA TYR A 51 -11.17 -0.73 -2.63
C TYR A 51 -12.20 -1.00 -3.77
N THR A 52 -12.08 -2.13 -4.47
CA THR A 52 -13.04 -2.50 -5.53
C THR A 52 -14.45 -2.79 -5.01
N ARG A 53 -14.62 -2.90 -3.69
CA ARG A 53 -15.93 -2.94 -3.04
C ARG A 53 -16.69 -1.59 -3.15
N TYR A 54 -15.93 -0.51 -3.27
CA TYR A 54 -16.47 0.86 -3.25
C TYR A 54 -16.43 1.52 -4.62
N PHE A 55 -15.56 1.05 -5.50
CA PHE A 55 -15.34 1.61 -6.82
C PHE A 55 -15.42 0.51 -7.88
N ASN A 56 -16.10 0.81 -8.96
CA ASN A 56 -16.31 -0.13 -10.07
C ASN A 56 -15.57 0.28 -11.35
N SER A 57 -14.92 1.45 -11.36
CA SER A 57 -14.17 1.95 -12.51
C SER A 57 -13.08 2.94 -12.09
N LEU A 58 -12.17 3.23 -13.03
CA LEU A 58 -11.14 4.25 -12.86
C LEU A 58 -11.75 5.64 -12.67
N GLU A 59 -12.82 5.93 -13.40
CA GLU A 59 -13.54 7.20 -13.35
C GLU A 59 -14.11 7.45 -11.95
N SER A 60 -14.73 6.43 -11.34
CA SER A 60 -15.28 6.55 -9.99
C SER A 60 -14.20 6.81 -8.93
N VAL A 61 -12.99 6.24 -9.11
CA VAL A 61 -11.84 6.54 -8.27
C VAL A 61 -11.39 7.99 -8.45
N ALA A 62 -11.28 8.45 -9.70
CA ALA A 62 -10.86 9.81 -10.03
C ALA A 62 -11.85 10.87 -9.52
N GLU A 63 -13.14 10.66 -9.71
CA GLU A 63 -14.20 11.52 -9.16
C GLU A 63 -14.10 11.64 -7.63
N ARG A 64 -13.88 10.51 -6.96
CA ARG A 64 -13.72 10.49 -5.49
C ARG A 64 -12.45 11.24 -5.06
N ALA A 65 -11.34 11.03 -5.77
CA ALA A 65 -10.06 11.69 -5.47
C ALA A 65 -10.17 13.21 -5.62
N LEU A 66 -10.73 13.69 -6.74
CA LEU A 66 -10.91 15.11 -7.00
C LEU A 66 -11.96 15.75 -6.07
N GLY A 67 -13.06 15.04 -5.80
CA GLY A 67 -14.12 15.51 -4.90
C GLY A 67 -13.67 15.65 -3.43
N ASN A 68 -12.65 14.90 -3.00
CA ASN A 68 -12.08 15.00 -1.66
C ASN A 68 -10.69 15.63 -1.63
N PHE A 69 -10.30 16.33 -2.67
CA PHE A 69 -8.94 16.84 -2.84
C PHE A 69 -8.52 17.75 -1.68
N ASP A 70 -9.35 18.73 -1.33
CA ASP A 70 -9.04 19.67 -0.25
C ASP A 70 -8.91 18.97 1.11
N ALA A 71 -9.82 18.04 1.43
CA ALA A 71 -9.74 17.25 2.65
C ALA A 71 -8.50 16.34 2.69
N ALA A 72 -8.01 15.84 1.53
CA ALA A 72 -6.78 15.09 1.45
C ALA A 72 -5.55 15.96 1.72
N ILE A 73 -5.51 17.17 1.15
CA ILE A 73 -4.45 18.15 1.40
C ILE A 73 -4.41 18.54 2.87
N GLU A 74 -5.56 18.84 3.47
CA GLU A 74 -5.67 19.20 4.89
C GLU A 74 -5.14 18.07 5.80
N ARG A 75 -5.53 16.82 5.54
CA ARG A 75 -5.01 15.66 6.31
C ARG A 75 -3.50 15.54 6.19
N SER A 76 -2.95 15.73 5.00
CA SER A 76 -1.51 15.67 4.76
C SER A 76 -0.78 16.80 5.47
N ALA A 77 -1.31 18.02 5.41
CA ALA A 77 -0.76 19.18 6.11
C ALA A 77 -0.75 18.96 7.63
N ASN A 78 -1.86 18.45 8.20
CA ASN A 78 -1.95 18.16 9.63
C ASN A 78 -0.99 17.04 10.07
N ALA A 79 -0.71 16.05 9.20
CA ALA A 79 0.28 15.02 9.49
C ALA A 79 1.71 15.58 9.49
N ASN A 80 2.04 16.43 8.52
CA ASN A 80 3.34 17.10 8.44
C ASN A 80 3.54 18.04 9.64
N GLN A 81 2.54 18.83 9.98
CA GLN A 81 2.61 19.72 11.13
C GLN A 81 2.92 18.97 12.43
N ARG A 82 2.28 17.83 12.68
CA ARG A 82 2.59 17.00 13.86
C ARG A 82 4.02 16.51 13.89
N LEU A 83 4.59 16.18 12.73
CA LEU A 83 5.98 15.78 12.63
C LEU A 83 6.92 16.98 12.87
N ASP A 84 6.60 18.17 12.32
CA ASP A 84 7.36 19.39 12.49
C ASP A 84 7.38 19.87 13.95
N GLU A 85 6.26 19.72 14.67
CA GLU A 85 6.09 20.08 16.06
C GLU A 85 6.60 19.02 17.05
N SER A 86 7.14 17.89 16.57
CA SER A 86 7.53 16.75 17.41
C SER A 86 8.75 16.99 18.30
N GLY A 87 9.50 18.09 18.11
CA GLY A 87 10.75 18.38 18.82
C GLY A 87 11.94 17.52 18.35
N LEU A 88 11.77 16.72 17.32
CA LEU A 88 12.83 15.92 16.72
C LEU A 88 13.76 16.77 15.83
N SER A 89 15.01 16.33 15.69
CA SER A 89 15.93 16.94 14.72
C SER A 89 15.47 16.74 13.28
N ASP A 90 15.99 17.53 12.34
CA ASP A 90 15.67 17.42 10.91
C ASP A 90 15.97 16.02 10.37
N ASP A 91 17.09 15.43 10.75
CA ASP A 91 17.48 14.07 10.35
C ASP A 91 16.50 13.03 10.88
N GLN A 92 16.08 13.15 12.14
CA GLN A 92 15.10 12.25 12.73
C GLN A 92 13.73 12.37 12.05
N ARG A 93 13.28 13.60 11.76
CA ARG A 93 12.04 13.83 10.99
C ARG A 93 12.11 13.24 9.60
N PHE A 94 13.25 13.40 8.92
CA PHE A 94 13.49 12.81 7.60
C PHE A 94 13.43 11.28 7.64
N ILE A 95 14.07 10.64 8.63
CA ILE A 95 14.05 9.18 8.79
C ILE A 95 12.61 8.69 9.02
N ILE A 96 11.86 9.33 9.91
CA ILE A 96 10.47 8.94 10.21
C ILE A 96 9.57 9.12 8.98
N ALA A 97 9.68 10.25 8.29
CA ALA A 97 8.91 10.50 7.07
C ALA A 97 9.22 9.47 5.98
N SER A 98 10.51 9.15 5.79
CA SER A 98 10.97 8.18 4.80
C SER A 98 10.53 6.75 5.15
N ALA A 99 10.65 6.35 6.42
CA ALA A 99 10.20 5.04 6.89
C ALA A 99 8.68 4.88 6.76
N THR A 100 7.90 5.90 7.16
CA THR A 100 6.45 5.89 7.00
C THR A 100 6.04 5.78 5.53
N ARG A 101 6.70 6.52 4.66
CA ARG A 101 6.47 6.45 3.21
C ARG A 101 6.76 5.05 2.67
N SER A 102 7.92 4.49 3.03
CA SER A 102 8.32 3.14 2.61
C SER A 102 7.30 2.10 3.06
N TYR A 103 6.89 2.14 4.33
CA TYR A 103 5.86 1.26 4.87
C TYR A 103 4.55 1.34 4.08
N VAL A 104 4.02 2.56 3.85
CA VAL A 104 2.76 2.75 3.12
C VAL A 104 2.85 2.22 1.69
N PHE A 105 3.95 2.44 0.99
CA PHE A 105 4.13 1.94 -0.37
C PHE A 105 4.33 0.43 -0.45
N SER A 106 4.77 -0.20 0.63
CA SER A 106 4.94 -1.66 0.71
C SER A 106 3.68 -2.38 1.19
N THR A 107 2.61 -1.65 1.54
CA THR A 107 1.39 -2.25 2.09
C THR A 107 0.28 -2.38 1.06
N GLN A 108 -0.56 -3.40 1.21
CA GLN A 108 -1.74 -3.63 0.41
C GLN A 108 -2.92 -4.04 1.29
N LEU A 109 -4.07 -3.43 1.06
CA LEU A 109 -5.32 -3.88 1.63
C LEU A 109 -6.09 -4.68 0.57
N LEU A 110 -6.14 -5.96 0.77
CA LEU A 110 -6.80 -6.92 -0.10
C LEU A 110 -8.08 -7.45 0.56
N GLU A 111 -8.85 -8.18 -0.20
CA GLU A 111 -9.97 -9.00 0.27
C GLU A 111 -9.71 -10.46 -0.05
N HIS A 112 -9.91 -11.33 0.93
CA HIS A 112 -9.90 -12.77 0.80
C HIS A 112 -11.12 -13.36 1.50
N ALA A 113 -11.89 -14.20 0.83
CA ALA A 113 -13.09 -14.86 1.37
C ALA A 113 -14.05 -13.89 2.09
N GLY A 114 -14.25 -12.68 1.55
CA GLY A 114 -15.14 -11.65 2.09
C GLY A 114 -14.59 -10.85 3.27
N LYS A 115 -13.34 -11.10 3.69
CA LYS A 115 -12.68 -10.42 4.80
C LYS A 115 -11.52 -9.55 4.31
N PRO A 116 -11.25 -8.42 4.99
CA PRO A 116 -10.05 -7.63 4.70
C PRO A 116 -8.80 -8.44 5.05
N LEU A 117 -7.81 -8.40 4.18
CA LEU A 117 -6.51 -9.00 4.36
C LEU A 117 -5.43 -7.94 4.23
N TRP A 118 -4.64 -7.75 5.28
CA TRP A 118 -3.54 -6.81 5.29
C TRP A 118 -2.25 -7.50 4.89
N ILE A 119 -1.57 -6.91 3.91
CA ILE A 119 -0.31 -7.43 3.38
C ILE A 119 0.75 -6.35 3.50
N VAL A 120 1.91 -6.73 3.99
CA VAL A 120 3.15 -5.95 3.90
C VAL A 120 4.13 -6.74 3.04
N ASN A 121 4.56 -6.14 1.94
CA ASN A 121 5.51 -6.74 1.02
C ASN A 121 6.93 -6.33 1.40
N GLU A 122 7.87 -7.23 1.21
CA GLU A 122 9.29 -6.93 1.32
C GLU A 122 9.76 -6.17 0.07
N GLY A 123 9.53 -4.85 0.08
CA GLY A 123 9.92 -3.96 -0.98
C GLY A 123 9.48 -4.45 -2.37
N GLU A 124 10.40 -4.43 -3.32
CA GLU A 124 10.17 -4.84 -4.70
C GLU A 124 10.10 -6.36 -4.94
N PHE A 125 10.48 -7.17 -3.95
CA PHE A 125 10.38 -8.63 -4.06
C PHE A 125 8.95 -9.16 -3.99
N ASN A 126 7.99 -8.35 -3.59
CA ASN A 126 6.58 -8.73 -3.44
C ASN A 126 6.37 -10.00 -2.60
N MET A 127 7.26 -10.28 -1.67
CA MET A 127 7.11 -11.36 -0.70
C MET A 127 6.12 -10.90 0.37
N MET A 128 5.07 -11.68 0.53
CA MET A 128 3.96 -11.36 1.40
C MET A 128 4.28 -11.69 2.85
N ASN A 129 4.26 -10.69 3.72
CA ASN A 129 4.32 -10.85 5.18
C ASN A 129 5.44 -11.79 5.64
N THR A 130 6.70 -11.55 5.23
CA THR A 130 7.84 -12.30 5.76
C THR A 130 7.95 -12.10 7.27
N LEU A 131 8.36 -13.12 8.00
CA LEU A 131 8.28 -13.13 9.47
C LEU A 131 9.10 -12.03 10.14
N ASP A 132 10.31 -11.79 9.64
CA ASP A 132 11.19 -10.72 10.10
C ASP A 132 10.57 -9.34 9.88
N LEU A 133 10.00 -9.10 8.71
CA LEU A 133 9.30 -7.86 8.41
C LEU A 133 8.10 -7.63 9.33
N VAL A 134 7.32 -8.69 9.61
CA VAL A 134 6.19 -8.60 10.53
C VAL A 134 6.66 -8.25 11.94
N ALA A 135 7.77 -8.81 12.40
CA ALA A 135 8.35 -8.44 13.69
C ALA A 135 8.76 -6.96 13.73
N ASP A 136 9.41 -6.47 12.68
CA ASP A 136 9.94 -5.10 12.62
C ASP A 136 8.84 -4.02 12.66
N HIS A 137 7.75 -4.21 11.92
CA HIS A 137 6.69 -3.19 11.89
C HIS A 137 5.55 -3.42 12.90
N SER A 138 5.55 -4.55 13.63
CA SER A 138 4.47 -4.92 14.54
C SER A 138 4.18 -3.87 15.61
N LEU A 139 5.22 -3.24 16.17
CA LEU A 139 5.05 -2.18 17.18
C LEU A 139 4.34 -0.94 16.62
N TYR A 140 4.67 -0.56 15.39
CA TYR A 140 3.99 0.52 14.69
C TYR A 140 2.52 0.18 14.45
N GLU A 141 2.23 -1.02 13.96
CA GLU A 141 0.88 -1.46 13.67
C GLU A 141 0.03 -1.61 14.96
N MET A 142 0.57 -2.21 16.01
CA MET A 142 -0.12 -2.29 17.30
C MET A 142 -0.48 -0.91 17.85
N ARG A 143 0.36 0.08 17.61
CA ARG A 143 0.11 1.45 18.06
C ARG A 143 -0.96 2.17 17.24
N HIS A 144 -0.96 2.00 15.93
CA HIS A 144 -1.76 2.79 15.01
C HIS A 144 -2.96 2.03 14.42
N HIS A 145 -2.78 0.74 14.15
CA HIS A 145 -3.75 -0.10 13.44
C HIS A 145 -3.75 -1.54 13.97
N PRO A 146 -4.10 -1.81 15.24
CA PRO A 146 -3.95 -3.13 15.84
C PRO A 146 -4.68 -4.26 15.12
N TRP A 147 -5.67 -3.95 14.30
CA TRP A 147 -6.36 -4.94 13.48
C TRP A 147 -5.47 -5.52 12.36
N THR A 148 -4.48 -4.76 11.87
CA THR A 148 -3.57 -5.22 10.80
C THR A 148 -2.66 -6.33 11.29
N ILE A 149 -2.07 -6.16 12.48
CA ILE A 149 -1.24 -7.23 13.07
C ILE A 149 -2.07 -8.48 13.36
N ARG A 150 -3.31 -8.32 13.82
CA ARG A 150 -4.21 -9.45 14.00
C ARG A 150 -4.48 -10.18 12.68
N SER A 151 -4.76 -9.43 11.61
CA SER A 151 -4.98 -9.99 10.27
C SER A 151 -3.78 -10.82 9.80
N VAL A 152 -2.57 -10.36 10.05
CA VAL A 152 -1.34 -11.08 9.70
C VAL A 152 -1.18 -12.35 10.56
N LEU A 153 -1.39 -12.25 11.87
CA LEU A 153 -1.29 -13.42 12.77
C LEU A 153 -2.34 -14.49 12.46
N ASP A 154 -3.58 -14.08 12.17
CA ASP A 154 -4.63 -15.00 11.73
C ASP A 154 -4.21 -15.73 10.42
N LEU A 155 -3.60 -15.01 9.47
CA LEU A 155 -3.06 -15.60 8.24
C LEU A 155 -1.95 -16.62 8.52
N TYR A 156 -1.05 -16.33 9.46
CA TYR A 156 -0.01 -17.30 9.86
C TYR A 156 -0.62 -18.54 10.47
N ALA A 157 -1.56 -18.38 11.42
CA ALA A 157 -2.20 -19.49 12.07
C ALA A 157 -2.99 -20.38 11.08
N ASP A 158 -3.70 -19.76 10.13
CA ASP A 158 -4.55 -20.49 9.20
C ASP A 158 -3.77 -21.14 8.04
N ARG A 159 -2.62 -20.59 7.67
CA ARG A 159 -1.96 -20.98 6.41
C ARG A 159 -0.54 -21.49 6.57
N TYR A 160 0.23 -20.98 7.53
CA TYR A 160 1.66 -21.25 7.63
C TYR A 160 2.03 -22.10 8.84
N CYS A 161 1.12 -22.30 9.79
CA CYS A 161 1.33 -23.28 10.84
C CYS A 161 1.13 -24.70 10.28
N TYR A 162 2.13 -25.54 10.47
CA TYR A 162 2.09 -26.95 10.11
C TYR A 162 2.86 -27.76 11.16
N GLU A 163 2.51 -29.02 11.27
CA GLU A 163 3.26 -30.00 12.07
C GLU A 163 4.12 -30.82 11.14
N ASP A 164 5.39 -30.97 11.47
CA ASP A 164 6.32 -31.81 10.73
C ASP A 164 7.06 -32.75 11.66
N GLU A 165 7.38 -33.94 11.19
CA GLU A 165 8.24 -34.89 11.88
C GLU A 165 9.65 -34.80 11.27
N VAL A 166 10.57 -34.15 11.95
CA VAL A 166 11.95 -34.11 11.55
C VAL A 166 12.73 -35.20 12.27
N THR A 167 13.29 -36.15 11.51
CA THR A 167 14.16 -37.17 12.05
C THR A 167 15.61 -36.75 11.81
N ALA A 168 16.35 -36.48 12.88
CA ALA A 168 17.79 -36.25 12.78
C ALA A 168 18.48 -37.60 12.53
N PRO A 169 19.35 -37.72 11.50
CA PRO A 169 20.04 -39.00 11.21
C PRO A 169 20.86 -39.54 12.37
N GLU A 170 21.37 -38.64 13.23
CA GLU A 170 22.18 -38.95 14.41
C GLU A 170 21.34 -39.22 15.68
N ALA A 171 20.06 -38.89 15.65
CA ALA A 171 19.15 -39.05 16.77
C ALA A 171 17.71 -39.32 16.25
N PRO A 172 17.46 -40.52 15.67
CA PRO A 172 16.22 -40.83 14.98
C PRO A 172 14.96 -40.79 15.88
N ASP A 173 15.13 -40.81 17.19
CA ASP A 173 14.03 -40.76 18.18
C ASP A 173 13.73 -39.32 18.65
N LEU A 174 14.46 -38.31 18.18
CA LEU A 174 14.26 -36.92 18.55
C LEU A 174 13.26 -36.29 17.55
N LYS A 175 12.10 -35.94 18.08
CA LYS A 175 11.07 -35.18 17.36
C LYS A 175 11.15 -33.73 17.80
N TYR A 176 11.19 -32.80 16.86
CA TYR A 176 11.19 -31.35 17.09
C TYR A 176 9.86 -30.74 16.63
#